data_c5eac375ee573c8894a763d0751c58dc
#
_entry.id   c5eac375ee573c8894a763d0751c58dc
#
_cell.length_a   1.000
_cell.length_b   1.000
_cell.length_c   1.000
_cell.angle_alpha   90.00
_cell.angle_beta   90.00
_cell.angle_gamma   90.00
#
_symmetry.space_group_name_H-M   'P 1'
#
loop_
_entity.id
_entity.type
_entity.pdbx_description
1 polymer ?
#
loop_
_entity_poly.entity_id
_entity_poly.type
_entity_poly.pdbx_seq_one_letter_code
_entity_poly.pdbx_strand_id
1 'polypeptide(L)'
;MRSVLVSLWVWFAIGALIVLWVPIMAAARLLDRDPAHYWAGYTLRILGRLLTYINPYWEIELEGPFPDDPRNPYVVVSNHSSQADPPIISWVPWEMKWVAKKELFDLPFAGWLLRLSGDICVDRTSKKSRAQVLSTAHDYLAEACSVMFFPEGTRSRDGRVHRFSDGAFRLAIEENVPVLPIAIDGTHEALPKHSIWFNPTPETIRVQVLDPVDTSEYTPDQARVLQRHVRARIIQQIADWRGTDLDAVDGRSGTEAAAVRWIDAGPDDRPEASGRSAPGEASVKPSARPNASEPGG
;
A
#
# COMPACT_ATOMS: atom_id res chain seq x y z
N MET A 1 -29.21 -0.03 19.15
CA MET A 1 -29.50 1.38 19.48
C MET A 1 -28.21 2.18 19.76
N ARG A 2 -27.32 1.70 20.66
CA ARG A 2 -26.04 2.38 20.99
C ARG A 2 -25.14 2.61 19.77
N SER A 3 -24.92 1.59 18.91
CA SER A 3 -24.14 1.71 17.66
C SER A 3 -24.69 2.80 16.72
N VAL A 4 -26.02 2.88 16.57
CA VAL A 4 -26.66 3.87 15.70
C VAL A 4 -26.39 5.29 16.22
N LEU A 5 -26.56 5.54 17.51
CA LEU A 5 -26.33 6.85 18.11
C LEU A 5 -24.87 7.28 18.00
N VAL A 6 -23.94 6.36 18.29
CA VAL A 6 -22.50 6.60 18.15
C VAL A 6 -22.15 6.92 16.69
N SER A 7 -22.65 6.13 15.74
CA SER A 7 -22.37 6.34 14.33
C SER A 7 -22.95 7.65 13.80
N LEU A 8 -24.15 8.02 14.18
CA LEU A 8 -24.76 9.31 13.82
C LEU A 8 -23.93 10.48 14.36
N TRP A 9 -23.50 10.41 15.63
CA TRP A 9 -22.61 11.40 16.23
C TRP A 9 -21.28 11.51 15.48
N VAL A 10 -20.62 10.37 15.26
CA VAL A 10 -19.30 10.32 14.62
C VAL A 10 -19.35 10.87 13.19
N TRP A 11 -20.35 10.44 12.39
CA TRP A 11 -20.50 10.95 11.02
C TRP A 11 -20.85 12.43 10.97
N PHE A 12 -21.70 12.92 11.88
CA PHE A 12 -22.00 14.35 11.97
C PHE A 12 -20.76 15.16 12.32
N ALA A 13 -20.00 14.73 13.33
CA ALA A 13 -18.80 15.42 13.77
C ALA A 13 -17.67 15.39 12.70
N ILE A 14 -17.51 14.23 12.00
CA ILE A 14 -16.61 14.12 10.85
C ILE A 14 -17.00 15.13 9.76
N GLY A 15 -18.29 15.17 9.38
CA GLY A 15 -18.77 16.08 8.35
C GLY A 15 -18.58 17.56 8.73
N ALA A 16 -18.90 17.91 9.98
CA ALA A 16 -18.71 19.27 10.49
C ALA A 16 -17.21 19.67 10.48
N LEU A 17 -16.32 18.77 10.94
CA LEU A 17 -14.89 19.05 10.98
C LEU A 17 -14.29 19.17 9.57
N ILE A 18 -14.73 18.35 8.61
CA ILE A 18 -14.33 18.45 7.20
C ILE A 18 -14.71 19.83 6.63
N VAL A 19 -15.95 20.29 6.86
CA VAL A 19 -16.41 21.61 6.37
C VAL A 19 -15.62 22.76 7.00
N LEU A 20 -15.40 22.70 8.32
CA LEU A 20 -14.63 23.70 9.06
C LEU A 20 -13.14 23.70 8.65
N TRP A 21 -12.62 22.58 8.15
CA TRP A 21 -11.22 22.49 7.74
C TRP A 21 -10.94 23.10 6.36
N VAL A 22 -11.97 23.30 5.51
CA VAL A 22 -11.79 23.84 4.16
C VAL A 22 -11.09 25.21 4.15
N PRO A 23 -11.49 26.22 4.93
CA PRO A 23 -10.79 27.50 4.96
C PRO A 23 -9.36 27.40 5.50
N ILE A 24 -9.10 26.49 6.46
CA ILE A 24 -7.75 26.22 6.99
C ILE A 24 -6.86 25.64 5.88
N MET A 25 -7.37 24.67 5.13
CA MET A 25 -6.68 24.09 4.00
C MET A 25 -6.44 25.09 2.87
N ALA A 26 -7.41 25.95 2.57
CA ALA A 26 -7.25 27.00 1.57
C ALA A 26 -6.14 27.97 1.98
N ALA A 27 -6.11 28.39 3.25
CA ALA A 27 -5.06 29.27 3.78
C ALA A 27 -3.69 28.56 3.74
N ALA A 28 -3.61 27.31 4.22
CA ALA A 28 -2.38 26.51 4.16
C ALA A 28 -1.85 26.41 2.72
N ARG A 29 -2.74 26.12 1.75
CA ARG A 29 -2.38 25.99 0.33
C ARG A 29 -1.90 27.29 -0.29
N LEU A 30 -2.49 28.41 0.08
CA LEU A 30 -2.11 29.75 -0.41
C LEU A 30 -0.74 30.22 0.15
N LEU A 31 -0.42 29.80 1.37
CA LEU A 31 0.82 30.17 2.04
C LEU A 31 1.96 29.17 1.76
N ASP A 32 1.63 27.97 1.32
CA ASP A 32 2.59 26.91 1.03
C ASP A 32 3.37 27.22 -0.26
N ARG A 33 4.68 27.41 -0.11
CA ARG A 33 5.61 27.67 -1.21
C ARG A 33 6.41 26.41 -1.60
N ASP A 34 6.21 25.30 -0.91
CA ASP A 34 6.87 24.05 -1.21
C ASP A 34 6.35 23.47 -2.54
N PRO A 35 7.22 23.07 -3.49
CA PRO A 35 6.80 22.53 -4.78
C PRO A 35 5.89 21.30 -4.65
N ALA A 36 6.16 20.45 -3.65
CA ALA A 36 5.33 19.28 -3.35
C ALA A 36 4.07 19.64 -2.53
N HIS A 37 3.82 20.92 -2.21
CA HIS A 37 2.75 21.33 -1.29
C HIS A 37 2.77 20.55 0.03
N TYR A 38 3.96 20.45 0.59
CA TYR A 38 4.24 19.62 1.76
C TYR A 38 3.40 20.06 2.97
N TRP A 39 3.38 21.36 3.27
CA TRP A 39 2.67 21.86 4.44
C TRP A 39 1.15 21.81 4.30
N ALA A 40 0.64 22.03 3.08
CA ALA A 40 -0.78 21.84 2.80
C ALA A 40 -1.18 20.36 2.99
N GLY A 41 -0.38 19.43 2.49
CA GLY A 41 -0.60 18.01 2.72
C GLY A 41 -0.53 17.64 4.20
N TYR A 42 0.49 18.10 4.92
CA TYR A 42 0.63 17.85 6.36
C TYR A 42 -0.57 18.38 7.17
N THR A 43 -1.13 19.54 6.76
CA THR A 43 -2.36 20.09 7.35
C THR A 43 -3.54 19.13 7.19
N LEU A 44 -3.64 18.42 6.06
CA LEU A 44 -4.65 17.37 5.88
C LEU A 44 -4.37 16.15 6.77
N ARG A 45 -3.10 15.77 7.00
CA ARG A 45 -2.75 14.67 7.94
C ARG A 45 -3.17 15.04 9.37
N ILE A 46 -3.01 16.31 9.77
CA ILE A 46 -3.52 16.78 11.07
C ILE A 46 -5.03 16.57 11.17
N LEU A 47 -5.81 16.92 10.13
CA LEU A 47 -7.24 16.61 10.10
C LEU A 47 -7.49 15.11 10.25
N GLY A 48 -6.79 14.27 9.49
CA GLY A 48 -6.90 12.82 9.58
C GLY A 48 -6.75 12.33 11.02
N ARG A 49 -5.71 12.81 11.71
CA ARG A 49 -5.47 12.50 13.13
C ARG A 49 -6.61 12.99 14.02
N LEU A 50 -7.09 14.21 13.82
CA LEU A 50 -8.20 14.77 14.61
C LEU A 50 -9.51 13.99 14.43
N LEU A 51 -9.77 13.48 13.23
CA LEU A 51 -10.95 12.65 12.96
C LEU A 51 -11.00 11.38 13.82
N THR A 52 -9.84 10.82 14.18
CA THR A 52 -9.79 9.60 14.99
C THR A 52 -10.21 9.84 16.44
N TYR A 53 -9.98 11.04 17.00
CA TYR A 53 -10.40 11.38 18.37
C TYR A 53 -11.92 11.54 18.54
N ILE A 54 -12.66 11.65 17.43
CA ILE A 54 -14.13 11.77 17.47
C ILE A 54 -14.76 10.46 17.97
N ASN A 55 -14.14 9.33 17.69
CA ASN A 55 -14.63 8.03 18.15
C ASN A 55 -13.95 7.63 19.47
N PRO A 56 -14.69 7.64 20.61
CA PRO A 56 -14.11 7.37 21.92
C PRO A 56 -13.79 5.89 22.17
N TYR A 57 -14.09 5.01 21.20
CA TYR A 57 -13.84 3.57 21.32
C TYR A 57 -12.55 3.15 20.62
N TRP A 58 -11.83 4.06 19.97
CA TRP A 58 -10.58 3.73 19.30
C TRP A 58 -9.39 4.09 20.18
N GLU A 59 -8.61 3.10 20.51
CA GLU A 59 -7.29 3.26 21.13
C GLU A 59 -6.23 2.98 20.06
N ILE A 60 -5.43 4.00 19.72
CA ILE A 60 -4.46 3.92 18.63
C ILE A 60 -3.06 3.81 19.23
N GLU A 61 -2.40 2.71 18.93
CA GLU A 61 -1.00 2.44 19.25
C GLU A 61 -0.17 2.64 17.97
N LEU A 62 0.77 3.60 18.00
CA LEU A 62 1.70 3.86 16.90
C LEU A 62 3.12 3.61 17.35
N GLU A 63 3.81 2.71 16.66
CA GLU A 63 5.19 2.33 16.95
C GLU A 63 6.04 2.32 15.67
N GLY A 64 7.37 2.30 15.85
CA GLY A 64 8.32 2.00 14.78
C GLY A 64 9.50 2.94 14.67
N PRO A 65 10.43 2.60 13.79
CA PRO A 65 11.52 3.48 13.43
C PRO A 65 10.98 4.60 12.54
N PHE A 66 10.75 5.78 13.14
CA PHE A 66 10.38 6.95 12.34
C PHE A 66 11.63 7.52 11.66
N PRO A 67 11.56 7.87 10.37
CA PRO A 67 12.65 8.54 9.68
C PRO A 67 13.09 9.82 10.39
N ASP A 68 14.39 10.00 10.61
CA ASP A 68 14.96 11.19 11.24
C ASP A 68 14.71 12.45 10.40
N ASP A 69 14.77 12.32 9.07
CA ASP A 69 14.46 13.40 8.14
C ASP A 69 13.14 13.09 7.40
N PRO A 70 12.06 13.84 7.68
CA PRO A 70 10.77 13.66 7.02
C PRO A 70 10.79 14.07 5.53
N ARG A 71 11.89 14.69 5.05
CA ARG A 71 12.11 15.05 3.66
C ARG A 71 12.97 14.02 2.91
N ASN A 72 13.43 12.98 3.59
CA ASN A 72 13.98 11.82 2.90
C ASN A 72 12.81 11.01 2.30
N PRO A 73 12.66 10.95 0.96
CA PRO A 73 11.47 10.40 0.34
C PRO A 73 11.44 8.87 0.40
N TYR A 74 10.24 8.33 0.60
CA TYR A 74 9.94 6.90 0.58
C TYR A 74 8.77 6.61 -0.35
N VAL A 75 8.78 5.45 -0.98
CA VAL A 75 7.54 4.81 -1.43
C VAL A 75 6.95 4.07 -0.24
N VAL A 76 5.93 4.66 0.38
CA VAL A 76 5.26 4.10 1.55
C VAL A 76 4.17 3.15 1.11
N VAL A 77 4.08 1.98 1.73
CA VAL A 77 3.05 0.97 1.43
C VAL A 77 2.44 0.40 2.70
N SER A 78 1.14 0.14 2.68
CA SER A 78 0.42 -0.49 3.78
C SER A 78 -0.62 -1.48 3.28
N ASN A 79 -1.01 -2.44 4.13
CA ASN A 79 -2.23 -3.21 3.94
C ASN A 79 -3.48 -2.30 4.10
N HIS A 80 -4.62 -2.73 3.59
CA HIS A 80 -5.84 -1.91 3.54
C HIS A 80 -7.10 -2.72 3.84
N SER A 81 -7.73 -2.47 4.98
CA SER A 81 -8.93 -3.20 5.40
C SER A 81 -10.14 -2.29 5.68
N SER A 82 -9.91 -1.02 6.00
CA SER A 82 -10.95 -0.07 6.41
C SER A 82 -10.84 1.28 5.73
N GLN A 83 -11.93 2.03 5.68
CA GLN A 83 -11.86 3.47 5.38
C GLN A 83 -11.29 4.30 6.54
N ALA A 84 -11.10 3.70 7.69
CA ALA A 84 -10.41 4.30 8.82
C ALA A 84 -8.87 4.27 8.69
N ASP A 85 -8.31 3.43 7.81
CA ASP A 85 -6.84 3.31 7.66
C ASP A 85 -6.17 4.66 7.34
N PRO A 86 -6.65 5.49 6.37
CA PRO A 86 -5.99 6.75 6.06
C PRO A 86 -5.95 7.73 7.26
N PRO A 87 -7.04 8.04 7.98
CA PRO A 87 -6.97 8.91 9.13
C PRO A 87 -6.09 8.35 10.27
N ILE A 88 -6.03 7.03 10.44
CA ILE A 88 -5.20 6.40 11.47
C ILE A 88 -3.73 6.44 11.08
N ILE A 89 -3.36 6.10 9.84
CA ILE A 89 -1.98 6.24 9.35
C ILE A 89 -1.51 7.71 9.36
N SER A 90 -2.44 8.68 9.36
CA SER A 90 -2.10 10.11 9.53
C SER A 90 -1.52 10.46 10.92
N TRP A 91 -1.43 9.49 11.86
CA TRP A 91 -0.66 9.63 13.10
C TRP A 91 0.85 9.59 12.88
N VAL A 92 1.30 9.03 11.76
CA VAL A 92 2.69 9.08 11.33
C VAL A 92 3.14 10.53 11.20
N PRO A 93 4.29 10.95 11.79
CA PRO A 93 4.61 12.36 12.02
C PRO A 93 5.21 13.10 10.82
N TRP A 94 4.97 12.66 9.60
CA TRP A 94 5.43 13.36 8.37
C TRP A 94 4.39 13.34 7.26
N GLU A 95 4.58 14.20 6.25
CA GLU A 95 3.73 14.27 5.07
C GLU A 95 4.12 13.20 4.05
N MET A 96 3.12 12.61 3.45
CA MET A 96 3.21 11.76 2.28
C MET A 96 1.99 12.00 1.38
N LYS A 97 2.18 12.04 0.06
CA LYS A 97 1.07 12.18 -0.88
C LYS A 97 0.34 10.86 -1.05
N TRP A 98 -0.96 10.88 -0.90
CA TRP A 98 -1.79 9.69 -0.92
C TRP A 98 -2.36 9.45 -2.31
N VAL A 99 -2.30 8.20 -2.76
CA VAL A 99 -3.01 7.80 -3.98
C VAL A 99 -4.44 7.40 -3.60
N ALA A 100 -5.38 8.27 -3.91
CA ALA A 100 -6.77 8.12 -3.52
C ALA A 100 -7.70 7.96 -4.73
N LYS A 101 -8.80 7.21 -4.55
CA LYS A 101 -9.77 6.88 -5.58
C LYS A 101 -10.49 8.14 -6.08
N LYS A 102 -10.71 8.26 -7.41
CA LYS A 102 -11.35 9.41 -8.06
C LYS A 102 -12.66 9.83 -7.41
N GLU A 103 -13.50 8.87 -7.02
CA GLU A 103 -14.81 9.16 -6.42
C GLU A 103 -14.71 9.91 -5.08
N LEU A 104 -13.56 9.83 -4.38
CA LEU A 104 -13.32 10.64 -3.18
C LEU A 104 -13.07 12.11 -3.53
N PHE A 105 -12.45 12.37 -4.68
CA PHE A 105 -12.26 13.73 -5.18
C PHE A 105 -13.56 14.37 -5.67
N ASP A 106 -14.57 13.59 -6.00
CA ASP A 106 -15.88 14.07 -6.45
C ASP A 106 -16.82 14.39 -5.26
N LEU A 107 -16.43 14.01 -4.02
CA LEU A 107 -17.20 14.36 -2.83
C LEU A 107 -17.09 15.86 -2.52
N PRO A 108 -18.21 16.53 -2.16
CA PRO A 108 -18.16 17.91 -1.72
C PRO A 108 -17.31 18.05 -0.45
N PHE A 109 -16.61 19.15 -0.31
CA PHE A 109 -15.68 19.49 0.76
C PHE A 109 -14.50 18.51 0.88
N ALA A 110 -14.72 17.22 1.09
CA ALA A 110 -13.66 16.21 1.20
C ALA A 110 -12.78 16.17 -0.07
N GLY A 111 -13.38 16.21 -1.26
CA GLY A 111 -12.65 16.27 -2.52
C GLY A 111 -11.88 17.58 -2.70
N TRP A 112 -12.35 18.68 -2.15
CA TRP A 112 -11.61 19.94 -2.14
C TRP A 112 -10.37 19.84 -1.25
N LEU A 113 -10.49 19.23 -0.07
CA LEU A 113 -9.34 18.98 0.82
C LEU A 113 -8.27 18.15 0.13
N LEU A 114 -8.65 17.04 -0.54
CA LEU A 114 -7.71 16.18 -1.27
C LEU A 114 -7.02 16.93 -2.43
N ARG A 115 -7.72 17.82 -3.13
CA ARG A 115 -7.10 18.65 -4.18
C ARG A 115 -6.15 19.70 -3.61
N LEU A 116 -6.54 20.34 -2.52
CA LEU A 116 -5.72 21.37 -1.87
C LEU A 116 -4.45 20.77 -1.24
N SER A 117 -4.51 19.54 -0.74
CA SER A 117 -3.34 18.83 -0.20
C SER A 117 -2.34 18.38 -1.28
N GLY A 118 -2.78 18.29 -2.54
CA GLY A 118 -1.99 17.70 -3.62
C GLY A 118 -2.00 16.17 -3.64
N ASP A 119 -2.98 15.52 -3.00
CA ASP A 119 -3.11 14.06 -3.07
C ASP A 119 -3.42 13.60 -4.50
N ILE A 120 -2.98 12.40 -4.86
CA ILE A 120 -2.96 11.88 -6.22
C ILE A 120 -4.28 11.16 -6.52
N CYS A 121 -5.00 11.65 -7.53
CA CYS A 121 -6.27 11.05 -7.98
C CYS A 121 -6.02 9.84 -8.88
N VAL A 122 -6.66 8.69 -8.61
CA VAL A 122 -6.61 7.50 -9.47
C VAL A 122 -7.99 7.03 -9.90
N ASP A 123 -8.18 6.92 -11.20
CA ASP A 123 -9.24 6.09 -11.79
C ASP A 123 -8.68 4.67 -12.00
N ARG A 124 -9.09 3.74 -11.14
CA ARG A 124 -8.59 2.36 -11.14
C ARG A 124 -8.98 1.56 -12.38
N THR A 125 -9.99 2.01 -13.13
CA THR A 125 -10.46 1.36 -14.36
C THR A 125 -9.61 1.77 -15.57
N SER A 126 -8.94 2.91 -15.52
CA SER A 126 -8.16 3.48 -16.60
C SER A 126 -6.67 3.14 -16.50
N LYS A 127 -6.12 2.46 -17.53
CA LYS A 127 -4.67 2.23 -17.65
C LYS A 127 -3.88 3.55 -17.73
N LYS A 128 -4.44 4.56 -18.46
CA LYS A 128 -3.83 5.88 -18.58
C LYS A 128 -3.76 6.58 -17.23
N SER A 129 -4.82 6.51 -16.42
CA SER A 129 -4.82 7.12 -15.08
C SER A 129 -3.79 6.47 -14.16
N ARG A 130 -3.65 5.13 -14.21
CA ARG A 130 -2.62 4.44 -13.41
C ARG A 130 -1.19 4.83 -13.81
N ALA A 131 -0.93 5.00 -15.11
CA ALA A 131 0.38 5.50 -15.57
C ALA A 131 0.62 6.95 -15.12
N GLN A 132 -0.43 7.81 -15.17
CA GLN A 132 -0.34 9.19 -14.67
C GLN A 132 -0.04 9.25 -13.18
N VAL A 133 -0.60 8.34 -12.36
CA VAL A 133 -0.29 8.23 -10.93
C VAL A 133 1.21 8.01 -10.70
N LEU A 134 1.83 7.10 -11.44
CA LEU A 134 3.26 6.82 -11.30
C LEU A 134 4.11 8.01 -11.71
N SER A 135 3.74 8.72 -12.80
CA SER A 135 4.41 9.94 -13.21
C SER A 135 4.31 11.05 -12.16
N THR A 136 3.10 11.27 -11.59
CA THR A 136 2.92 12.28 -10.53
C THR A 136 3.64 11.88 -9.24
N ALA A 137 3.70 10.60 -8.93
CA ALA A 137 4.44 10.08 -7.78
C ALA A 137 5.95 10.30 -7.95
N HIS A 138 6.50 10.08 -9.16
CA HIS A 138 7.88 10.43 -9.51
C HIS A 138 8.17 11.90 -9.21
N ASP A 139 7.31 12.82 -9.69
CA ASP A 139 7.48 14.26 -9.46
C ASP A 139 7.55 14.59 -7.96
N TYR A 140 6.67 13.99 -7.13
CA TYR A 140 6.71 14.19 -5.68
C TYR A 140 7.95 13.62 -5.00
N LEU A 141 8.40 12.43 -5.41
CA LEU A 141 9.64 11.84 -4.88
C LEU A 141 10.86 12.71 -5.22
N ALA A 142 10.92 13.27 -6.43
CA ALA A 142 11.95 14.20 -6.85
C ALA A 142 11.97 15.50 -6.03
N GLU A 143 10.79 15.95 -5.54
CA GLU A 143 10.62 17.10 -4.64
C GLU A 143 10.76 16.71 -3.15
N ALA A 144 11.42 15.59 -2.84
CA ALA A 144 11.66 15.10 -1.50
C ALA A 144 10.37 14.95 -0.67
N CYS A 145 9.31 14.45 -1.27
CA CYS A 145 8.04 14.14 -0.63
C CYS A 145 7.67 12.67 -0.85
N SER A 146 7.45 11.94 0.22
CA SER A 146 7.03 10.53 0.17
C SER A 146 5.67 10.36 -0.51
N VAL A 147 5.43 9.17 -1.07
CA VAL A 147 4.13 8.83 -1.68
C VAL A 147 3.60 7.53 -1.07
N MET A 148 2.34 7.58 -0.61
CA MET A 148 1.66 6.47 0.05
C MET A 148 0.75 5.70 -0.91
N PHE A 149 0.92 4.39 -0.94
CA PHE A 149 0.10 3.46 -1.71
C PHE A 149 -0.55 2.41 -0.81
N PHE A 150 -1.78 2.04 -1.16
CA PHE A 150 -2.38 0.79 -0.73
C PHE A 150 -2.31 -0.20 -1.90
N PRO A 151 -1.26 -1.03 -1.98
CA PRO A 151 -0.97 -1.83 -3.19
C PRO A 151 -1.96 -2.96 -3.43
N GLU A 152 -2.83 -3.28 -2.47
CA GLU A 152 -3.98 -4.17 -2.68
C GLU A 152 -5.00 -3.61 -3.68
N GLY A 153 -5.01 -2.29 -3.88
CA GLY A 153 -5.91 -1.59 -4.79
C GLY A 153 -7.37 -1.57 -4.34
N THR A 154 -7.74 -2.25 -3.27
CA THR A 154 -9.07 -2.22 -2.64
C THR A 154 -8.95 -2.64 -1.19
N ARG A 155 -9.91 -2.27 -0.36
CA ARG A 155 -10.00 -2.73 1.03
C ARG A 155 -10.27 -4.24 1.09
N SER A 156 -9.61 -4.93 2.01
CA SER A 156 -9.89 -6.31 2.37
C SER A 156 -11.35 -6.47 2.84
N ARG A 157 -11.94 -7.66 2.66
CA ARG A 157 -13.29 -7.98 3.15
C ARG A 157 -13.26 -8.91 4.35
N ASP A 158 -12.16 -9.57 4.56
CA ASP A 158 -11.97 -10.64 5.54
C ASP A 158 -10.88 -10.31 6.57
N GLY A 159 -10.35 -9.05 6.55
CA GLY A 159 -9.31 -8.61 7.45
C GLY A 159 -7.94 -9.24 7.19
N ARG A 160 -7.77 -9.93 6.04
CA ARG A 160 -6.50 -10.52 5.61
C ARG A 160 -5.76 -9.59 4.66
N VAL A 161 -4.45 -9.77 4.56
CA VAL A 161 -3.60 -9.02 3.62
C VAL A 161 -3.63 -9.72 2.26
N HIS A 162 -4.29 -9.12 1.28
CA HIS A 162 -4.40 -9.67 -0.07
C HIS A 162 -3.17 -9.38 -0.92
N ARG A 163 -3.22 -9.82 -2.19
CA ARG A 163 -2.12 -9.63 -3.13
C ARG A 163 -1.85 -8.14 -3.36
N PHE A 164 -0.57 -7.76 -3.34
CA PHE A 164 -0.11 -6.43 -3.72
C PHE A 164 0.12 -6.34 -5.23
N SER A 165 -0.15 -5.18 -5.82
CA SER A 165 0.28 -4.85 -7.18
C SER A 165 1.75 -4.41 -7.18
N ASP A 166 2.45 -4.59 -8.29
CA ASP A 166 3.89 -4.33 -8.41
C ASP A 166 4.26 -2.87 -8.77
N GLY A 167 3.27 -2.03 -9.09
CA GLY A 167 3.53 -0.68 -9.60
C GLY A 167 4.31 0.23 -8.64
N ALA A 168 3.94 0.26 -7.36
CA ALA A 168 4.63 1.06 -6.34
C ALA A 168 6.08 0.58 -6.12
N PHE A 169 6.30 -0.73 -6.16
CA PHE A 169 7.63 -1.34 -5.97
C PHE A 169 8.54 -1.10 -7.18
N ARG A 170 7.97 -1.14 -8.39
CA ARG A 170 8.69 -0.77 -9.60
C ARG A 170 9.12 0.69 -9.55
N LEU A 171 8.21 1.60 -9.17
CA LEU A 171 8.52 3.02 -8.99
C LEU A 171 9.66 3.20 -7.99
N ALA A 172 9.61 2.55 -6.84
CA ALA A 172 10.66 2.65 -5.83
C ALA A 172 12.05 2.24 -6.37
N ILE A 173 12.12 1.17 -7.16
CA ILE A 173 13.35 0.71 -7.79
C ILE A 173 13.81 1.71 -8.87
N GLU A 174 12.91 2.18 -9.74
CA GLU A 174 13.23 3.13 -10.81
C GLU A 174 13.74 4.47 -10.27
N GLU A 175 13.16 4.93 -9.14
CA GLU A 175 13.58 6.18 -8.46
C GLU A 175 14.74 5.98 -7.47
N ASN A 176 15.18 4.74 -7.26
CA ASN A 176 16.21 4.39 -6.27
C ASN A 176 15.88 4.96 -4.87
N VAL A 177 14.63 4.88 -4.45
CA VAL A 177 14.15 5.28 -3.12
C VAL A 177 13.70 4.05 -2.33
N PRO A 178 13.94 4.00 -1.01
CA PRO A 178 13.54 2.83 -0.21
C PRO A 178 12.01 2.70 -0.12
N VAL A 179 11.54 1.47 0.03
CA VAL A 179 10.15 1.18 0.36
C VAL A 179 9.99 1.18 1.88
N LEU A 180 9.05 1.98 2.40
CA LEU A 180 8.72 2.02 3.82
C LEU A 180 7.40 1.27 4.08
N PRO A 181 7.45 0.06 4.67
CA PRO A 181 6.24 -0.67 4.97
C PRO A 181 5.57 -0.15 6.25
N ILE A 182 4.24 -0.08 6.23
CA ILE A 182 3.42 0.19 7.42
C ILE A 182 2.44 -0.97 7.58
N ALA A 183 2.46 -1.63 8.73
CA ALA A 183 1.45 -2.59 9.11
C ALA A 183 0.34 -1.90 9.91
N ILE A 184 -0.92 -2.22 9.62
CA ILE A 184 -2.09 -1.73 10.38
C ILE A 184 -3.03 -2.89 10.69
N ASP A 185 -3.51 -2.95 11.94
CA ASP A 185 -4.44 -3.97 12.41
C ASP A 185 -5.54 -3.38 13.31
N GLY A 186 -6.67 -4.09 13.48
CA GLY A 186 -7.81 -3.66 14.30
C GLY A 186 -8.83 -2.77 13.57
N THR A 187 -8.48 -2.20 12.41
CA THR A 187 -9.39 -1.30 11.67
C THR A 187 -10.54 -2.04 10.98
N HIS A 188 -10.34 -3.32 10.64
CA HIS A 188 -11.38 -4.16 10.05
C HIS A 188 -12.52 -4.38 11.04
N GLU A 189 -12.21 -4.63 12.28
CA GLU A 189 -13.16 -4.82 13.38
C GLU A 189 -13.82 -3.51 13.79
N ALA A 190 -13.05 -2.42 13.80
CA ALA A 190 -13.51 -1.08 14.18
C ALA A 190 -14.52 -0.49 13.18
N LEU A 191 -14.26 -0.65 11.87
CA LEU A 191 -15.12 -0.17 10.79
C LEU A 191 -14.95 -1.04 9.53
N PRO A 192 -15.70 -2.16 9.42
CA PRO A 192 -15.60 -3.08 8.29
C PRO A 192 -15.90 -2.43 6.94
N LYS A 193 -15.36 -3.02 5.87
CA LYS A 193 -15.69 -2.61 4.49
C LYS A 193 -17.21 -2.69 4.25
N HIS A 194 -17.77 -1.64 3.67
CA HIS A 194 -19.20 -1.44 3.42
C HIS A 194 -20.07 -1.19 4.67
N SER A 195 -19.51 -1.16 5.88
CA SER A 195 -20.20 -0.67 7.06
C SER A 195 -20.15 0.86 7.11
N ILE A 196 -21.28 1.44 7.58
CA ILE A 196 -21.37 2.83 8.03
C ILE A 196 -21.52 2.90 9.54
N TRP A 197 -21.60 1.73 10.18
CA TRP A 197 -21.81 1.62 11.61
C TRP A 197 -20.49 1.36 12.31
N PHE A 198 -20.14 2.26 13.21
CA PHE A 198 -18.98 2.10 14.08
C PHE A 198 -19.31 1.06 15.16
N ASN A 199 -18.30 0.23 15.46
CA ASN A 199 -18.40 -0.68 16.57
C ASN A 199 -18.35 0.12 17.89
N PRO A 200 -19.35 0.00 18.78
CA PRO A 200 -19.40 0.73 20.06
C PRO A 200 -18.70 -0.02 21.20
N THR A 201 -17.72 -0.84 20.87
CA THR A 201 -16.83 -1.51 21.84
C THR A 201 -15.41 -0.94 21.70
N PRO A 202 -14.63 -0.92 22.80
CA PRO A 202 -13.23 -0.52 22.70
C PRO A 202 -12.48 -1.42 21.70
N GLU A 203 -11.77 -0.79 20.79
CA GLU A 203 -10.94 -1.45 19.77
C GLU A 203 -9.53 -0.87 19.82
N THR A 204 -8.55 -1.73 20.04
CA THR A 204 -7.14 -1.36 19.92
C THR A 204 -6.73 -1.45 18.47
N ILE A 205 -6.30 -0.33 17.91
CA ILE A 205 -5.82 -0.23 16.55
C ILE A 205 -4.31 -0.02 16.58
N ARG A 206 -3.57 -0.95 15.99
CA ARG A 206 -2.12 -0.94 15.97
C ARG A 206 -1.59 -0.49 14.62
N VAL A 207 -0.62 0.39 14.66
CA VAL A 207 0.12 0.86 13.49
C VAL A 207 1.61 0.69 13.77
N GLN A 208 2.30 -0.03 12.91
CA GLN A 208 3.75 -0.20 12.99
C GLN A 208 4.39 0.30 11.71
N VAL A 209 5.27 1.29 11.84
CA VAL A 209 6.24 1.61 10.79
C VAL A 209 7.36 0.58 10.89
N LEU A 210 7.59 -0.16 9.80
CA LEU A 210 8.65 -1.18 9.74
C LEU A 210 9.94 -0.56 9.18
N ASP A 211 11.07 -1.25 9.37
CA ASP A 211 12.34 -0.79 8.80
C ASP A 211 12.23 -0.64 7.28
N PRO A 212 12.77 0.44 6.71
CA PRO A 212 12.79 0.64 5.28
C PRO A 212 13.49 -0.52 4.56
N VAL A 213 13.00 -0.86 3.38
CA VAL A 213 13.63 -1.85 2.49
C VAL A 213 14.38 -1.10 1.40
N ASP A 214 15.70 -1.24 1.39
CA ASP A 214 16.56 -0.69 0.35
C ASP A 214 16.21 -1.29 -1.02
N THR A 215 16.22 -0.46 -2.04
CA THR A 215 15.90 -0.86 -3.42
C THR A 215 17.12 -0.94 -4.33
N SER A 216 18.30 -0.51 -3.86
CA SER A 216 19.53 -0.43 -4.66
C SER A 216 19.99 -1.79 -5.21
N GLU A 217 19.65 -2.89 -4.55
CA GLU A 217 20.01 -4.25 -4.98
C GLU A 217 18.97 -4.89 -5.92
N TYR A 218 17.86 -4.20 -6.22
CA TYR A 218 16.78 -4.72 -7.06
C TYR A 218 16.81 -4.07 -8.45
N THR A 219 16.48 -4.87 -9.46
CA THR A 219 16.26 -4.38 -10.83
C THR A 219 14.75 -4.26 -11.11
N PRO A 220 14.29 -3.44 -12.07
CA PRO A 220 12.85 -3.22 -12.33
C PRO A 220 12.05 -4.48 -12.64
N ASP A 221 12.66 -5.51 -13.20
CA ASP A 221 12.05 -6.83 -13.42
C ASP A 221 11.89 -7.64 -12.12
N GLN A 222 12.63 -7.30 -11.07
CA GLN A 222 12.52 -7.88 -9.73
C GLN A 222 11.47 -7.17 -8.83
N ALA A 223 10.70 -6.23 -9.33
CA ALA A 223 9.67 -5.52 -8.57
C ALA A 223 8.69 -6.48 -7.86
N ARG A 224 8.41 -7.64 -8.45
CA ARG A 224 7.58 -8.68 -7.81
C ARG A 224 8.28 -9.39 -6.64
N VAL A 225 9.60 -9.46 -6.66
CA VAL A 225 10.40 -10.04 -5.55
C VAL A 225 10.33 -9.09 -4.37
N LEU A 226 10.66 -7.82 -4.59
CA LEU A 226 10.55 -6.76 -3.59
C LEU A 226 9.12 -6.66 -3.00
N GLN A 227 8.10 -6.71 -3.87
CA GLN A 227 6.69 -6.69 -3.46
C GLN A 227 6.35 -7.85 -2.49
N ARG A 228 6.80 -9.08 -2.80
CA ARG A 228 6.57 -10.24 -1.93
C ARG A 228 7.31 -10.12 -0.61
N HIS A 229 8.54 -9.65 -0.63
CA HIS A 229 9.35 -9.42 0.58
C HIS A 229 8.65 -8.42 1.51
N VAL A 230 8.30 -7.24 1.00
CA VAL A 230 7.63 -6.19 1.79
C VAL A 230 6.28 -6.69 2.32
N ARG A 231 5.49 -7.38 1.50
CA ARG A 231 4.21 -7.95 1.92
C ARG A 231 4.36 -8.98 3.03
N ALA A 232 5.38 -9.84 2.95
CA ALA A 232 5.65 -10.85 3.98
C ALA A 232 5.96 -10.19 5.33
N ARG A 233 6.74 -9.10 5.36
CA ARG A 233 7.04 -8.36 6.59
C ARG A 233 5.79 -7.76 7.24
N ILE A 234 4.86 -7.22 6.45
CA ILE A 234 3.58 -6.71 6.94
C ILE A 234 2.74 -7.85 7.53
N ILE A 235 2.66 -9.01 6.84
CA ILE A 235 1.93 -10.18 7.32
C ILE A 235 2.53 -10.70 8.63
N GLN A 236 3.85 -10.79 8.71
CA GLN A 236 4.56 -11.25 9.92
C GLN A 236 4.18 -10.36 11.10
N GLN A 237 4.27 -9.03 10.94
CA GLN A 237 3.92 -8.09 12.00
C GLN A 237 2.47 -8.25 12.49
N ILE A 238 1.52 -8.43 11.56
CA ILE A 238 0.11 -8.62 11.92
C ILE A 238 -0.11 -10.00 12.60
N ALA A 239 0.57 -11.04 12.14
CA ALA A 239 0.50 -12.37 12.73
C ALA A 239 1.04 -12.36 14.17
N ASP A 240 2.15 -11.66 14.40
CA ASP A 240 2.74 -11.48 15.74
C ASP A 240 1.77 -10.78 16.70
N TRP A 241 1.11 -9.70 16.25
CA TRP A 241 0.12 -9.00 17.06
C TRP A 241 -1.11 -9.86 17.39
N ARG A 242 -1.54 -10.68 16.43
CA ARG A 242 -2.72 -11.55 16.61
C ARG A 242 -2.39 -12.86 17.32
N GLY A 243 -1.11 -13.20 17.50
CA GLY A 243 -0.66 -14.48 18.04
C GLY A 243 -1.13 -15.67 17.17
N THR A 244 -1.11 -15.52 15.84
CA THR A 244 -1.62 -16.51 14.88
C THR A 244 -0.57 -16.89 13.84
N ASP A 245 -0.81 -18.00 13.12
CA ASP A 245 0.04 -18.39 12.00
C ASP A 245 -0.09 -17.40 10.82
N LEU A 246 0.97 -17.30 10.01
CA LEU A 246 1.00 -16.44 8.82
C LEU A 246 -0.16 -16.74 7.85
N ASP A 247 -0.54 -17.99 7.71
CA ASP A 247 -1.63 -18.44 6.83
C ASP A 247 -3.01 -17.89 7.27
N ALA A 248 -3.17 -17.54 8.54
CA ALA A 248 -4.39 -16.90 9.04
C ALA A 248 -4.51 -15.43 8.59
N VAL A 249 -3.38 -14.77 8.37
CA VAL A 249 -3.28 -13.37 7.94
C VAL A 249 -3.17 -13.25 6.41
N ASP A 250 -2.54 -14.23 5.76
CA ASP A 250 -2.37 -14.24 4.30
C ASP A 250 -3.69 -14.53 3.56
N GLY A 251 -4.18 -13.56 2.81
CA GLY A 251 -5.41 -13.65 2.00
C GLY A 251 -5.22 -14.37 0.65
N ARG A 252 -4.06 -14.98 0.38
CA ARG A 252 -3.82 -15.80 -0.81
C ARG A 252 -4.23 -17.25 -0.57
N SER A 253 -4.61 -17.96 -1.62
CA SER A 253 -4.85 -19.41 -1.54
C SER A 253 -3.52 -20.17 -1.36
N GLY A 254 -3.50 -21.22 -0.54
CA GLY A 254 -2.36 -21.94 0.01
C GLY A 254 -1.11 -22.24 -0.86
N THR A 255 -1.21 -22.23 -2.20
CA THR A 255 -0.06 -22.45 -3.10
C THR A 255 0.86 -21.23 -3.24
N GLU A 256 0.34 -20.02 -3.09
CA GLU A 256 1.16 -18.79 -3.13
C GLU A 256 1.77 -18.43 -1.77
N ALA A 257 1.16 -18.85 -0.66
CA ALA A 257 1.66 -18.65 0.70
C ALA A 257 2.97 -19.44 0.94
N ALA A 258 3.07 -20.64 0.41
CA ALA A 258 4.28 -21.47 0.51
C ALA A 258 5.51 -20.82 -0.13
N ALA A 259 5.35 -20.01 -1.18
CA ALA A 259 6.45 -19.36 -1.89
C ALA A 259 7.11 -18.21 -1.10
N VAL A 260 6.46 -17.67 -0.07
CA VAL A 260 6.99 -16.57 0.75
C VAL A 260 7.94 -17.08 1.83
N ARG A 261 7.70 -18.26 2.37
CA ARG A 261 8.59 -18.90 3.38
C ARG A 261 10.05 -19.08 2.91
N TRP A 262 10.28 -19.01 1.59
CA TRP A 262 11.61 -19.20 0.99
C TRP A 262 12.41 -17.90 0.84
N ILE A 263 11.80 -16.73 1.08
CA ILE A 263 12.47 -15.44 0.88
C ILE A 263 13.19 -15.01 2.17
N ASP A 264 12.68 -15.42 3.33
CA ASP A 264 13.27 -15.15 4.64
C ASP A 264 14.31 -16.21 5.09
N ALA A 265 14.36 -17.36 4.39
CA ALA A 265 15.44 -18.32 4.54
C ALA A 265 16.71 -17.73 3.90
N GLY A 266 17.75 -17.54 4.68
CA GLY A 266 19.08 -17.14 4.19
C GLY A 266 19.55 -18.05 3.06
N PRO A 267 20.61 -17.66 2.32
CA PRO A 267 21.11 -18.43 1.17
C PRO A 267 21.42 -19.89 1.50
N ASP A 268 21.69 -20.23 2.77
CA ASP A 268 22.02 -21.57 3.23
C ASP A 268 20.81 -22.49 3.51
N ASP A 269 19.60 -21.93 3.63
CA ASP A 269 18.37 -22.69 3.90
C ASP A 269 17.53 -22.98 2.65
N ARG A 270 18.03 -22.67 1.45
CA ARG A 270 17.34 -23.02 0.21
C ARG A 270 17.46 -24.50 -0.06
N PRO A 271 16.35 -25.27 -0.21
CA PRO A 271 16.45 -26.65 -0.66
C PRO A 271 17.11 -26.64 -2.04
N GLU A 272 18.16 -27.43 -2.19
CA GLU A 272 18.74 -27.75 -3.49
C GLU A 272 17.59 -28.09 -4.45
N ALA A 273 17.59 -27.42 -5.60
CA ALA A 273 16.61 -27.70 -6.66
C ALA A 273 16.72 -29.20 -6.99
N SER A 274 15.84 -30.01 -6.38
CA SER A 274 15.75 -31.41 -6.64
C SER A 274 15.54 -31.60 -8.13
N GLY A 275 16.53 -32.20 -8.78
CA GLY A 275 16.65 -32.38 -10.21
C GLY A 275 15.34 -32.89 -10.85
N ARG A 276 14.75 -32.06 -11.64
CA ARG A 276 13.94 -32.56 -12.74
C ARG A 276 14.93 -32.98 -13.83
N SER A 277 15.19 -34.28 -13.89
CA SER A 277 15.77 -34.94 -15.05
C SER A 277 14.96 -34.50 -16.28
N ALA A 278 15.66 -33.87 -17.23
CA ALA A 278 15.11 -33.54 -18.54
C ALA A 278 14.54 -34.83 -19.18
N PRO A 279 13.37 -34.78 -19.86
CA PRO A 279 12.90 -35.93 -20.63
C PRO A 279 13.91 -36.21 -21.75
N GLY A 280 14.28 -37.47 -21.88
CA GLY A 280 15.32 -37.98 -22.76
C GLY A 280 15.20 -37.48 -24.19
N GLU A 281 16.33 -37.09 -24.75
CA GLU A 281 16.54 -36.88 -26.18
C GLU A 281 16.18 -38.16 -26.94
N ALA A 282 15.09 -38.11 -27.70
CA ALA A 282 14.76 -39.12 -28.67
C ALA A 282 15.76 -39.03 -29.82
N SER A 283 16.61 -40.03 -29.92
CA SER A 283 17.55 -40.31 -31.00
C SER A 283 16.79 -40.32 -32.35
N VAL A 284 16.98 -39.25 -33.15
CA VAL A 284 16.56 -39.24 -34.55
C VAL A 284 17.68 -39.83 -35.41
N LYS A 285 17.45 -41.00 -35.95
CA LYS A 285 18.32 -41.63 -36.98
C LYS A 285 18.24 -40.78 -38.26
N PRO A 286 19.37 -40.54 -38.95
CA PRO A 286 19.39 -39.84 -40.24
C PRO A 286 18.87 -40.79 -41.32
N SER A 287 17.82 -40.41 -42.05
CA SER A 287 17.35 -41.09 -43.25
C SER A 287 18.21 -40.67 -44.43
N ALA A 288 18.62 -41.67 -45.19
CA ALA A 288 19.46 -41.58 -46.37
C ALA A 288 18.80 -40.79 -47.50
N ARG A 289 19.60 -39.95 -48.18
CA ARG A 289 19.24 -39.29 -49.45
C ARG A 289 19.14 -40.31 -50.59
N PRO A 290 18.20 -40.24 -51.49
CA PRO A 290 18.36 -40.85 -52.79
C PRO A 290 19.07 -39.90 -53.74
N ASN A 291 19.90 -40.54 -54.55
CA ASN A 291 20.81 -40.04 -55.57
C ASN A 291 20.07 -39.26 -56.66
N ALA A 292 20.74 -38.20 -57.09
CA ALA A 292 20.45 -37.51 -58.35
C ALA A 292 20.98 -38.30 -59.51
N SER A 293 20.21 -38.45 -60.56
CA SER A 293 20.66 -38.76 -61.90
C SER A 293 20.20 -37.69 -62.86
N GLU A 294 21.13 -36.95 -63.40
CA GLU A 294 21.08 -36.22 -64.67
C GLU A 294 20.99 -37.24 -65.80
N PRO A 295 20.90 -36.85 -67.10
CA PRO A 295 20.53 -35.58 -67.75
C PRO A 295 19.71 -35.82 -69.03
N GLY A 296 19.48 -34.77 -69.79
CA GLY A 296 19.48 -34.90 -71.23
C GLY A 296 18.36 -34.20 -71.98
N GLY A 297 18.69 -33.21 -72.77
CA GLY A 297 17.86 -32.70 -73.88
C GLY A 297 17.71 -31.19 -73.87
#